data_c3008aaa2be10f7fb5b5fc8674ad44ce
#
_entry.id   c3008aaa2be10f7fb5b5fc8674ad44ce
#
_cell.length_a   1.000
_cell.length_b   1.000
_cell.length_c   1.000
_cell.angle_alpha   90.00
_cell.angle_beta   90.00
_cell.angle_gamma   90.00
#
_symmetry.space_group_name_H-M   'P 1'
#
loop_
_entity.id
_entity.type
_entity.pdbx_description
1 polymer ?
#
loop_
_entity_poly.entity_id
_entity_poly.type
_entity_poly.pdbx_seq_one_letter_code
_entity_poly.pdbx_strand_id
1 'polypeptide(L)'
;MLNRRSALASAHPFAWAALTLGEVRGFTLTQIAVFDKASEAGVAAVTGALPQENRRAIESNGRTIFRTGPLAFWCVGPEKDDLAAQLQGKAIVTPLSHSRTRISIEGSAARKVLGKGIPIDLHTSVFTPGTFAMTGLHHTPVLLHCVAENRFELYAMRTFALDAWEWLEDAALEFK
;
A
#
# COMPACT_ATOMS: atom_id res chain seq x y z
N MET A 1 17.84 -6.57 23.57
CA MET A 1 16.70 -5.93 22.89
C MET A 1 16.84 -6.17 21.40
N LEU A 2 15.82 -6.71 20.73
CA LEU A 2 15.88 -6.96 19.27
C LEU A 2 15.73 -5.63 18.54
N ASN A 3 16.72 -5.29 17.71
CA ASN A 3 16.64 -4.10 16.86
C ASN A 3 15.78 -4.40 15.62
N ARG A 4 14.76 -3.58 15.39
CA ARG A 4 13.98 -3.64 14.15
C ARG A 4 14.86 -3.24 12.96
N ARG A 5 15.03 -4.15 12.01
CA ARG A 5 15.68 -3.86 10.73
C ARG A 5 14.65 -3.82 9.62
N SER A 6 14.80 -2.87 8.69
CA SER A 6 14.03 -2.88 7.45
C SER A 6 14.39 -4.10 6.61
N ALA A 7 13.42 -4.59 5.81
CA ALA A 7 13.71 -5.54 4.74
C ALA A 7 14.57 -4.93 3.63
N LEU A 8 14.54 -3.59 3.52
CA LEU A 8 15.30 -2.80 2.55
C LEU A 8 16.53 -2.11 3.17
N ALA A 9 17.10 -2.70 4.24
CA ALA A 9 18.27 -2.11 4.92
C ALA A 9 19.52 -2.02 4.03
N SER A 10 19.63 -2.86 3.01
CA SER A 10 20.69 -2.87 1.99
C SER A 10 20.33 -2.11 0.73
N ALA A 11 19.09 -1.69 0.57
CA ALA A 11 18.64 -0.93 -0.59
C ALA A 11 19.03 0.54 -0.48
N HIS A 12 19.37 1.17 -1.59
CA HIS A 12 19.74 2.57 -1.64
C HIS A 12 18.63 3.39 -2.30
N PRO A 13 17.87 4.20 -1.51
CA PRO A 13 16.93 5.15 -2.09
C PRO A 13 17.62 6.06 -3.09
N PHE A 14 16.96 6.36 -4.20
CA PHE A 14 17.49 7.29 -5.19
C PHE A 14 16.43 8.32 -5.61
N ALA A 15 16.91 9.47 -6.04
CA ALA A 15 16.12 10.54 -6.63
C ALA A 15 16.82 10.99 -7.92
N TRP A 16 16.30 10.54 -9.06
CA TRP A 16 16.72 10.99 -10.39
C TRP A 16 15.73 12.03 -10.92
N ALA A 17 16.07 12.70 -12.01
CA ALA A 17 15.22 13.75 -12.58
C ALA A 17 13.79 13.27 -12.90
N ALA A 18 13.65 12.05 -13.38
CA ALA A 18 12.35 11.49 -13.80
C ALA A 18 11.71 10.52 -12.77
N LEU A 19 12.45 10.07 -11.75
CA LEU A 19 11.96 9.05 -10.81
C LEU A 19 12.65 9.14 -9.45
N THR A 20 11.84 9.08 -8.41
CA THR A 20 12.28 8.87 -7.02
C THR A 20 11.75 7.54 -6.52
N LEU A 21 12.63 6.74 -5.92
CA LEU A 21 12.30 5.48 -5.26
C LEU A 21 12.73 5.55 -3.80
N GLY A 22 11.81 5.26 -2.87
CA GLY A 22 12.08 5.34 -1.44
C GLY A 22 11.26 4.35 -0.60
N GLU A 23 11.79 3.93 0.54
CA GLU A 23 11.05 3.17 1.54
C GLU A 23 10.25 4.14 2.42
N VAL A 24 8.96 3.89 2.59
CA VAL A 24 8.11 4.64 3.53
C VAL A 24 8.04 3.87 4.85
N ARG A 25 8.46 4.52 5.92
CA ARG A 25 8.48 3.98 7.29
C ARG A 25 7.53 4.75 8.20
N GLY A 26 7.36 4.28 9.43
CA GLY A 26 6.55 5.00 10.42
C GLY A 26 5.06 4.93 10.14
N PHE A 27 4.57 3.77 9.68
CA PHE A 27 3.15 3.52 9.46
C PHE A 27 2.69 2.25 10.17
N THR A 28 1.39 2.17 10.44
CA THR A 28 0.71 0.91 10.76
C THR A 28 -0.05 0.41 9.55
N LEU A 29 -0.10 -0.90 9.40
CA LEU A 29 -0.99 -1.58 8.46
C LEU A 29 -1.77 -2.64 9.21
N THR A 30 -3.08 -2.54 9.15
CA THR A 30 -4.00 -3.42 9.86
C THR A 30 -5.00 -4.01 8.87
N GLN A 31 -5.11 -5.33 8.85
CA GLN A 31 -6.21 -5.99 8.17
C GLN A 31 -7.41 -6.06 9.09
N ILE A 32 -8.57 -5.67 8.60
CA ILE A 32 -9.85 -5.70 9.29
C ILE A 32 -10.76 -6.65 8.51
N ALA A 33 -11.32 -7.65 9.20
CA ALA A 33 -12.33 -8.52 8.65
C ALA A 33 -13.61 -8.37 9.48
N VAL A 34 -14.71 -7.96 8.84
CA VAL A 34 -16.03 -7.85 9.49
C VAL A 34 -16.80 -9.16 9.38
N PHE A 35 -17.70 -9.40 10.32
CA PHE A 35 -18.46 -10.65 10.38
C PHE A 35 -19.52 -10.72 9.28
N ASP A 36 -20.14 -9.57 8.98
CA ASP A 36 -21.17 -9.41 7.97
C ASP A 36 -21.21 -7.94 7.49
N LYS A 37 -22.09 -7.67 6.52
CA LYS A 37 -22.24 -6.31 5.98
C LYS A 37 -22.79 -5.31 7.02
N ALA A 38 -23.59 -5.74 7.96
CA ALA A 38 -24.13 -4.86 9.00
C ALA A 38 -23.04 -4.39 9.97
N SER A 39 -22.03 -5.23 10.23
CA SER A 39 -20.88 -4.91 11.08
C SER A 39 -19.97 -3.82 10.51
N GLU A 40 -20.07 -3.49 9.21
CA GLU A 40 -19.30 -2.39 8.61
C GLU A 40 -19.60 -1.05 9.28
N ALA A 41 -20.82 -0.81 9.74
CA ALA A 41 -21.18 0.43 10.41
C ALA A 41 -20.36 0.66 11.70
N GLY A 42 -20.11 -0.40 12.46
CA GLY A 42 -19.29 -0.35 13.67
C GLY A 42 -17.81 -0.03 13.38
N VAL A 43 -17.28 -0.53 12.26
CA VAL A 43 -15.92 -0.22 11.80
C VAL A 43 -15.87 1.21 11.26
N ALA A 44 -16.84 1.63 10.46
CA ALA A 44 -16.93 2.98 9.91
C ALA A 44 -16.99 4.06 11.02
N ALA A 45 -17.69 3.77 12.13
CA ALA A 45 -17.74 4.69 13.27
C ALA A 45 -16.35 4.94 13.90
N VAL A 46 -15.43 3.99 13.80
CA VAL A 46 -14.05 4.11 14.33
C VAL A 46 -13.12 4.71 13.27
N THR A 47 -13.23 4.27 12.02
CA THR A 47 -12.34 4.71 10.94
C THR A 47 -12.78 6.03 10.29
N GLY A 48 -14.00 6.49 10.58
CA GLY A 48 -14.65 7.65 9.99
C GLY A 48 -15.45 7.33 8.74
N ALA A 49 -14.98 6.40 7.92
CA ALA A 49 -15.68 5.92 6.73
C ALA A 49 -15.11 4.56 6.28
N LEU A 50 -15.82 3.86 5.39
CA LEU A 50 -15.32 2.69 4.67
C LEU A 50 -15.55 2.84 3.17
N PRO A 51 -14.60 2.37 2.30
CA PRO A 51 -14.80 2.37 0.85
C PRO A 51 -16.02 1.54 0.46
N GLN A 52 -16.92 2.11 -0.33
CA GLN A 52 -18.08 1.38 -0.86
C GLN A 52 -17.75 0.68 -2.19
N GLU A 53 -16.84 1.27 -2.96
CA GLU A 53 -16.42 0.75 -4.25
C GLU A 53 -15.18 -0.12 -4.10
N ASN A 54 -15.11 -1.20 -4.87
CA ASN A 54 -13.91 -1.97 -5.04
C ASN A 54 -12.87 -1.15 -5.83
N ARG A 55 -11.58 -1.35 -5.53
CA ARG A 55 -10.46 -0.67 -6.21
C ARG A 55 -10.34 0.85 -5.93
N ARG A 56 -11.15 1.41 -5.02
CA ARG A 56 -11.01 2.80 -4.55
C ARG A 56 -10.57 2.78 -3.09
N ALA A 57 -9.47 3.48 -2.83
CA ALA A 57 -9.04 3.83 -1.49
C ALA A 57 -9.76 5.10 -1.03
N ILE A 58 -9.96 5.23 0.25
CA ILE A 58 -10.44 6.49 0.85
C ILE A 58 -9.48 6.95 1.94
N GLU A 59 -9.39 8.27 2.09
CA GLU A 59 -8.70 8.91 3.21
C GLU A 59 -9.74 9.32 4.25
N SER A 60 -9.56 8.86 5.50
CA SER A 60 -10.45 9.20 6.60
C SER A 60 -9.71 9.17 7.94
N ASN A 61 -9.88 10.20 8.77
CA ASN A 61 -9.26 10.31 10.09
C ASN A 61 -7.74 10.05 10.09
N GLY A 62 -7.01 10.53 9.06
CA GLY A 62 -5.57 10.33 8.91
C GLY A 62 -5.16 8.90 8.55
N ARG A 63 -6.10 8.10 8.05
CA ARG A 63 -5.89 6.72 7.59
C ARG A 63 -6.26 6.57 6.13
N THR A 64 -5.53 5.74 5.42
CA THR A 64 -5.89 5.27 4.07
C THR A 64 -6.54 3.90 4.19
N ILE A 65 -7.74 3.73 3.66
CA ILE A 65 -8.51 2.49 3.79
C ILE A 65 -8.78 1.90 2.41
N PHE A 66 -8.45 0.64 2.25
CA PHE A 66 -8.62 -0.16 1.05
C PHE A 66 -9.66 -1.25 1.29
N ARG A 67 -10.66 -1.41 0.42
CA ARG A 67 -11.53 -2.58 0.43
C ARG A 67 -10.84 -3.71 -0.33
N THR A 68 -10.21 -4.63 0.38
CA THR A 68 -9.43 -5.74 -0.19
C THR A 68 -10.26 -6.99 -0.46
N GLY A 69 -11.51 -7.00 0.00
CA GLY A 69 -12.46 -8.09 -0.23
C GLY A 69 -13.89 -7.71 0.19
N PRO A 70 -14.87 -8.58 0.00
CA PRO A 70 -16.27 -8.30 0.33
C PRO A 70 -16.49 -7.84 1.78
N LEU A 71 -15.80 -8.47 2.73
CA LEU A 71 -15.86 -8.20 4.17
C LEU A 71 -14.47 -7.91 4.75
N ALA A 72 -13.51 -7.49 3.92
CA ALA A 72 -12.13 -7.31 4.30
C ALA A 72 -11.58 -5.95 3.86
N PHE A 73 -10.83 -5.33 4.76
CA PHE A 73 -10.21 -4.03 4.53
C PHE A 73 -8.77 -4.04 4.99
N TRP A 74 -7.92 -3.27 4.31
CA TRP A 74 -6.64 -2.84 4.85
C TRP A 74 -6.75 -1.38 5.27
N CYS A 75 -6.24 -1.09 6.46
CA CYS A 75 -6.19 0.26 7.01
C CYS A 75 -4.73 0.63 7.29
N VAL A 76 -4.25 1.65 6.61
CA VAL A 76 -2.92 2.23 6.81
C VAL A 76 -3.08 3.48 7.66
N GLY A 77 -2.43 3.52 8.78
CA GLY A 77 -2.48 4.65 9.73
C GLY A 77 -1.09 5.12 10.16
N PRO A 78 -1.01 6.12 11.04
CA PRO A 78 0.26 6.59 11.61
C PRO A 78 0.92 5.52 12.48
N GLU A 79 2.20 5.66 12.76
CA GLU A 79 3.03 4.64 13.46
C GLU A 79 2.48 4.18 14.83
N LYS A 80 1.75 5.04 15.51
CA LYS A 80 1.19 4.76 16.84
C LYS A 80 -0.34 4.65 16.82
N ASP A 81 -0.90 4.18 15.72
CA ASP A 81 -2.34 3.97 15.62
C ASP A 81 -2.77 2.70 16.39
N ASP A 82 -3.60 2.88 17.40
CA ASP A 82 -4.17 1.79 18.20
C ASP A 82 -5.55 1.35 17.68
N LEU A 83 -5.65 1.17 16.38
CA LEU A 83 -6.89 0.76 15.72
C LEU A 83 -7.40 -0.60 16.21
N ALA A 84 -6.49 -1.49 16.59
CA ALA A 84 -6.86 -2.82 17.07
C ALA A 84 -7.69 -2.76 18.37
N ALA A 85 -7.30 -1.92 19.34
CA ALA A 85 -8.06 -1.73 20.57
C ALA A 85 -9.42 -1.06 20.30
N GLN A 86 -9.45 -0.07 19.40
CA GLN A 86 -10.68 0.66 19.05
C GLN A 86 -11.73 -0.24 18.36
N LEU A 87 -11.28 -1.29 17.67
CA LEU A 87 -12.14 -2.25 16.94
C LEU A 87 -12.44 -3.52 17.74
N GLN A 88 -12.02 -3.62 19.00
CA GLN A 88 -12.28 -4.79 19.82
C GLN A 88 -13.80 -5.08 19.89
N GLY A 89 -14.17 -6.32 19.61
CA GLY A 89 -15.59 -6.75 19.58
C GLY A 89 -16.40 -6.30 18.36
N LYS A 90 -15.83 -5.48 17.46
CA LYS A 90 -16.51 -4.97 16.24
C LYS A 90 -16.03 -5.69 14.98
N ALA A 91 -14.79 -6.15 14.96
CA ALA A 91 -14.19 -6.84 13.81
C ALA A 91 -13.04 -7.75 14.25
N ILE A 92 -12.62 -8.65 13.37
CA ILE A 92 -11.36 -9.37 13.50
C ILE A 92 -10.25 -8.48 12.97
N VAL A 93 -9.23 -8.27 13.78
CA VAL A 93 -8.13 -7.36 13.46
C VAL A 93 -6.80 -8.11 13.43
N THR A 94 -6.07 -8.02 12.33
CA THR A 94 -4.76 -8.63 12.15
C THR A 94 -3.72 -7.56 11.84
N PRO A 95 -2.72 -7.32 12.73
CA PRO A 95 -1.63 -6.41 12.45
C PRO A 95 -0.74 -6.94 11.32
N LEU A 96 -0.54 -6.17 10.26
CA LEU A 96 0.30 -6.49 9.11
C LEU A 96 1.54 -5.59 8.97
N SER A 97 1.74 -4.60 9.85
CA SER A 97 2.83 -3.62 9.78
C SER A 97 4.21 -4.22 9.64
N HIS A 98 4.45 -5.42 10.24
CA HIS A 98 5.73 -6.11 10.18
C HIS A 98 5.86 -7.12 9.05
N SER A 99 4.76 -7.43 8.39
CA SER A 99 4.72 -8.38 7.28
C SER A 99 4.75 -7.70 5.92
N ARG A 100 4.67 -6.37 5.88
CA ARG A 100 4.66 -5.58 4.65
C ARG A 100 5.73 -4.50 4.68
N THR A 101 6.27 -4.21 3.50
CA THR A 101 7.14 -3.07 3.22
C THR A 101 6.41 -2.15 2.28
N ARG A 102 6.47 -0.85 2.55
CA ARG A 102 5.85 0.20 1.74
C ARG A 102 6.93 0.93 0.96
N ILE A 103 6.84 0.91 -0.36
CA ILE A 103 7.76 1.55 -1.29
C ILE A 103 7.03 2.69 -1.98
N SER A 104 7.59 3.91 -1.94
CA SER A 104 7.11 5.07 -2.69
C SER A 104 7.83 5.15 -4.02
N ILE A 105 7.07 5.36 -5.09
CA ILE A 105 7.53 5.50 -6.46
C ILE A 105 6.91 6.78 -6.99
N GLU A 106 7.73 7.80 -7.29
CA GLU A 106 7.25 9.13 -7.66
C GLU A 106 8.07 9.71 -8.82
N GLY A 107 7.39 10.36 -9.75
CA GLY A 107 8.01 11.05 -10.88
C GLY A 107 7.33 10.74 -12.22
N SER A 108 7.72 11.48 -13.25
CA SER A 108 7.13 11.38 -14.60
C SER A 108 7.34 10.00 -15.26
N ALA A 109 8.36 9.26 -14.84
CA ALA A 109 8.65 7.91 -15.32
C ALA A 109 7.93 6.81 -14.50
N ALA A 110 7.31 7.13 -13.35
CA ALA A 110 6.76 6.12 -12.43
C ALA A 110 5.79 5.13 -13.11
N ARG A 111 4.84 5.63 -13.92
CA ARG A 111 3.90 4.76 -14.65
C ARG A 111 4.58 3.86 -15.68
N LYS A 112 5.62 4.37 -16.36
CA LYS A 112 6.37 3.61 -17.37
C LYS A 112 7.15 2.49 -16.71
N VAL A 113 7.82 2.77 -15.60
CA VAL A 113 8.55 1.77 -14.80
C VAL A 113 7.58 0.69 -14.30
N LEU A 114 6.50 1.08 -13.63
CA LEU A 114 5.50 0.15 -13.13
C LEU A 114 4.87 -0.70 -14.25
N GLY A 115 4.59 -0.09 -15.40
CA GLY A 115 3.98 -0.78 -16.55
C GLY A 115 4.85 -1.89 -17.16
N LYS A 116 6.16 -1.95 -16.87
CA LYS A 116 7.03 -3.03 -17.31
C LYS A 116 6.76 -4.35 -16.58
N GLY A 117 6.26 -4.30 -15.33
CA GLY A 117 6.09 -5.47 -14.48
C GLY A 117 4.72 -5.66 -13.86
N ILE A 118 3.83 -4.68 -13.99
CA ILE A 118 2.47 -4.75 -13.43
C ILE A 118 1.46 -4.99 -14.55
N PRO A 119 0.76 -6.14 -14.56
CA PRO A 119 -0.12 -6.55 -15.66
C PRO A 119 -1.53 -5.96 -15.57
N ILE A 120 -1.64 -4.65 -15.32
CA ILE A 120 -2.92 -3.91 -15.32
C ILE A 120 -2.76 -2.62 -16.13
N ASP A 121 -3.88 -2.07 -16.58
CA ASP A 121 -3.86 -0.77 -17.27
C ASP A 121 -3.56 0.35 -16.27
N LEU A 122 -2.38 0.94 -16.41
CA LEU A 122 -1.90 2.08 -15.62
C LEU A 122 -2.13 3.43 -16.32
N HIS A 123 -2.90 3.47 -17.42
CA HIS A 123 -3.21 4.72 -18.11
C HIS A 123 -3.85 5.73 -17.13
N THR A 124 -3.54 7.01 -17.31
CA THR A 124 -3.97 8.09 -16.40
C THR A 124 -5.50 8.23 -16.30
N SER A 125 -6.25 7.83 -17.33
CA SER A 125 -7.71 7.82 -17.31
C SER A 125 -8.32 6.59 -16.62
N VAL A 126 -7.55 5.53 -16.39
CA VAL A 126 -8.02 4.26 -15.80
C VAL A 126 -7.53 4.11 -14.36
N PHE A 127 -6.24 4.26 -14.14
CA PHE A 127 -5.62 4.14 -12.82
C PHE A 127 -5.37 5.54 -12.25
N THR A 128 -6.46 6.19 -11.85
CA THR A 128 -6.50 7.57 -11.34
C THR A 128 -6.12 7.64 -9.84
N PRO A 129 -5.77 8.83 -9.31
CA PRO A 129 -5.56 9.01 -7.87
C PRO A 129 -6.71 8.44 -7.03
N GLY A 130 -6.35 7.75 -5.94
CA GLY A 130 -7.27 6.99 -5.08
C GLY A 130 -7.61 5.58 -5.60
N THR A 131 -7.17 5.20 -6.80
CA THR A 131 -7.33 3.82 -7.28
C THR A 131 -6.24 2.92 -6.70
N PHE A 132 -6.59 1.70 -6.35
CA PHE A 132 -5.63 0.67 -5.97
C PHE A 132 -5.94 -0.66 -6.65
N ALA A 133 -4.95 -1.54 -6.70
CA ALA A 133 -5.10 -2.90 -7.17
C ALA A 133 -4.26 -3.87 -6.34
N MET A 134 -4.83 -5.02 -6.02
CA MET A 134 -4.05 -6.19 -5.60
C MET A 134 -3.63 -6.94 -6.87
N THR A 135 -2.34 -6.99 -7.13
CA THR A 135 -1.79 -7.46 -8.41
C THR A 135 -0.41 -8.09 -8.19
N GLY A 136 0.32 -8.36 -9.25
CA GLY A 136 1.72 -8.77 -9.20
C GLY A 136 2.64 -7.65 -9.71
N LEU A 137 3.80 -7.48 -9.10
CA LEU A 137 4.95 -6.85 -9.72
C LEU A 137 5.87 -7.97 -10.16
N HIS A 138 5.96 -8.23 -11.48
CA HIS A 138 6.61 -9.44 -12.00
C HIS A 138 6.02 -10.68 -11.30
N HIS A 139 6.78 -11.38 -10.44
CA HIS A 139 6.31 -12.57 -9.71
C HIS A 139 5.91 -12.28 -8.26
N THR A 140 6.05 -11.03 -7.78
CA THR A 140 5.80 -10.66 -6.40
C THR A 140 4.39 -10.12 -6.20
N PRO A 141 3.56 -10.75 -5.35
CA PRO A 141 2.24 -10.21 -5.02
C PRO A 141 2.37 -8.87 -4.29
N VAL A 142 1.64 -7.86 -4.78
CA VAL A 142 1.66 -6.50 -4.23
C VAL A 142 0.27 -5.89 -4.19
N LEU A 143 0.09 -4.90 -3.31
CA LEU A 143 -0.96 -3.91 -3.46
C LEU A 143 -0.31 -2.64 -4.02
N LEU A 144 -0.80 -2.17 -5.18
CA LEU A 144 -0.40 -0.89 -5.77
C LEU A 144 -1.49 0.13 -5.53
N HIS A 145 -1.13 1.31 -5.02
CA HIS A 145 -2.01 2.46 -4.79
C HIS A 145 -1.52 3.68 -5.56
N CYS A 146 -2.39 4.28 -6.34
CA CYS A 146 -2.14 5.57 -6.99
C CYS A 146 -2.52 6.69 -6.01
N VAL A 147 -1.53 7.29 -5.36
CA VAL A 147 -1.72 8.37 -4.38
C VAL A 147 -1.97 9.70 -5.07
N ALA A 148 -1.21 9.96 -6.14
CA ALA A 148 -1.34 11.14 -7.00
C ALA A 148 -1.03 10.75 -8.44
N GLU A 149 -1.19 11.65 -9.39
CA GLU A 149 -1.02 11.36 -10.82
C GLU A 149 0.29 10.63 -11.15
N ASN A 150 1.41 11.06 -10.52
CA ASN A 150 2.74 10.48 -10.72
C ASN A 150 3.36 9.95 -9.43
N ARG A 151 2.53 9.62 -8.43
CA ARG A 151 2.96 9.07 -7.15
C ARG A 151 2.19 7.82 -6.80
N PHE A 152 2.94 6.77 -6.56
CA PHE A 152 2.41 5.44 -6.24
C PHE A 152 3.03 4.92 -4.95
N GLU A 153 2.27 4.07 -4.28
CA GLU A 153 2.72 3.31 -3.14
C GLU A 153 2.51 1.83 -3.40
N LEU A 154 3.54 1.06 -3.19
CA LEU A 154 3.56 -0.37 -3.40
C LEU A 154 3.77 -1.05 -2.05
N TYR A 155 2.86 -1.94 -1.70
CA TYR A 155 2.93 -2.75 -0.48
C TYR A 155 3.30 -4.18 -0.86
N ALA A 156 4.56 -4.54 -0.66
CA ALA A 156 5.08 -5.89 -0.89
C ALA A 156 5.15 -6.68 0.41
N MET A 157 5.10 -8.00 0.33
CA MET A 157 5.44 -8.84 1.47
C MET A 157 6.90 -8.59 1.87
N ARG A 158 7.16 -8.53 3.18
CA ARG A 158 8.49 -8.27 3.71
C ARG A 158 9.57 -9.21 3.14
N THR A 159 9.20 -10.47 2.92
CA THR A 159 10.11 -11.51 2.38
C THR A 159 10.50 -11.28 0.93
N PHE A 160 9.69 -10.56 0.17
CA PHE A 160 9.92 -10.25 -1.25
C PHE A 160 10.24 -8.77 -1.49
N ALA A 161 10.43 -8.00 -0.42
CA ALA A 161 10.59 -6.56 -0.55
C ALA A 161 11.90 -6.18 -1.26
N LEU A 162 12.97 -6.92 -1.03
CA LEU A 162 14.26 -6.68 -1.70
C LEU A 162 14.17 -7.03 -3.19
N ASP A 163 13.58 -8.17 -3.53
CA ASP A 163 13.39 -8.57 -4.93
C ASP A 163 12.54 -7.53 -5.69
N ALA A 164 11.46 -7.05 -5.05
CA ALA A 164 10.62 -6.01 -5.64
C ALA A 164 11.38 -4.69 -5.83
N TRP A 165 12.24 -4.33 -4.87
CA TRP A 165 13.07 -3.14 -4.95
C TRP A 165 14.10 -3.23 -6.07
N GLU A 166 14.88 -4.31 -6.12
CA GLU A 166 15.91 -4.55 -7.15
C GLU A 166 15.30 -4.56 -8.55
N TRP A 167 14.13 -5.19 -8.68
CA TRP A 167 13.39 -5.16 -9.95
C TRP A 167 12.98 -3.73 -10.36
N LEU A 168 12.47 -2.93 -9.41
CA LEU A 168 12.10 -1.53 -9.69
C LEU A 168 13.31 -0.68 -10.03
N GLU A 169 14.44 -0.90 -9.36
CA GLU A 169 15.70 -0.20 -9.62
C GLU A 169 16.22 -0.53 -11.02
N ASP A 170 16.26 -1.80 -11.40
CA ASP A 170 16.67 -2.24 -12.74
C ASP A 170 15.74 -1.68 -13.82
N ALA A 171 14.43 -1.78 -13.63
CA ALA A 171 13.44 -1.25 -14.56
C ALA A 171 13.52 0.28 -14.72
N ALA A 172 14.07 0.97 -13.73
CA ALA A 172 14.22 2.43 -13.72
C ALA A 172 15.48 2.94 -14.44
N LEU A 173 16.48 2.08 -14.70
CA LEU A 173 17.80 2.49 -15.22
C LEU A 173 17.73 3.31 -16.51
N GLU A 174 16.78 3.05 -17.38
CA GLU A 174 16.61 3.81 -18.63
C GLU A 174 16.14 5.25 -18.44
N PHE A 175 15.69 5.61 -17.20
CA PHE A 175 15.21 6.96 -16.85
C PHE A 175 16.17 7.73 -15.94
N LYS A 176 17.41 7.25 -15.81
CA LYS A 176 18.46 7.84 -14.99
C LYS A 176 18.97 9.16 -15.54
#